data_635dd2bf1d37c49b653c5593046a4731
#
_entry.id   635dd2bf1d37c49b653c5593046a4731
#
_cell.length_a   1.000
_cell.length_b   1.000
_cell.length_c   1.000
_cell.angle_alpha   90.00
_cell.angle_beta   90.00
_cell.angle_gamma   90.00
#
_symmetry.space_group_name_H-M   'P 1'
#
loop_
_entity.id
_entity.type
_entity.pdbx_description
1 polymer ?
#
loop_
_entity_poly.entity_id
_entity_poly.type
_entity_poly.pdbx_seq_one_letter_code
_entity_poly.pdbx_strand_id
1 'polypeptide(L)'
;MESFEKRPRGRPVTTDPAAVGLTALKLFNELGIDKVTMDDVAIEAGISRSNLFRVFPSKAAVVWGGMQRITEELKNQLANNPETSVVKHLHQSWVGALSVLDNSLDTVRLRLKLIASSPEVYGWGHAQLEEARKILEAAIAKIEGPNSVRPKMISSALIAASMSVLTWWAESDDQRSITAVLDESLSDFESIFAQLAQGE
;
A
#
# COMPACT_ATOMS: atom_id res chain seq x y z
N MET A 1 -33.64 -31.11 40.67
CA MET A 1 -33.63 -29.91 39.80
C MET A 1 -32.22 -29.32 39.84
N GLU A 2 -31.37 -29.80 38.95
CA GLU A 2 -29.99 -29.30 38.83
C GLU A 2 -29.97 -28.01 38.01
N SER A 3 -29.49 -26.93 38.61
CA SER A 3 -29.32 -25.65 37.97
C SER A 3 -28.10 -25.71 37.06
N PHE A 4 -28.31 -25.61 35.75
CA PHE A 4 -27.19 -25.41 34.77
C PHE A 4 -26.59 -24.03 34.98
N GLU A 5 -25.41 -23.99 35.61
CA GLU A 5 -24.56 -22.80 35.65
C GLU A 5 -24.11 -22.43 34.24
N LYS A 6 -24.58 -21.29 33.76
CA LYS A 6 -24.20 -20.69 32.49
C LYS A 6 -22.75 -20.26 32.59
N ARG A 7 -21.81 -20.99 31.92
CA ARG A 7 -20.40 -20.57 31.79
C ARG A 7 -20.33 -19.13 31.30
N PRO A 8 -19.53 -18.26 31.95
CA PRO A 8 -19.36 -16.89 31.51
C PRO A 8 -18.81 -16.87 30.08
N ARG A 9 -19.46 -16.13 29.20
CA ARG A 9 -18.95 -15.83 27.85
C ARG A 9 -17.60 -15.12 28.02
N GLY A 10 -16.52 -15.78 27.60
CA GLY A 10 -15.18 -15.19 27.58
C GLY A 10 -15.22 -13.85 26.84
N ARG A 11 -14.48 -12.87 27.37
CA ARG A 11 -14.27 -11.56 26.76
C ARG A 11 -13.91 -11.76 25.29
N PRO A 12 -14.52 -11.05 24.33
CA PRO A 12 -14.16 -11.18 22.93
C PRO A 12 -12.65 -10.96 22.80
N VAL A 13 -11.94 -11.94 22.27
CA VAL A 13 -10.53 -11.75 21.89
C VAL A 13 -10.54 -10.68 20.82
N THR A 14 -10.00 -9.50 21.15
CA THR A 14 -9.88 -8.40 20.19
C THR A 14 -8.90 -8.87 19.12
N THR A 15 -9.42 -9.23 17.96
CA THR A 15 -8.60 -9.67 16.82
C THR A 15 -7.76 -8.48 16.37
N ASP A 16 -6.45 -8.59 16.48
CA ASP A 16 -5.52 -7.60 15.93
C ASP A 16 -5.39 -7.81 14.41
N PRO A 17 -5.91 -6.90 13.58
CA PRO A 17 -5.83 -7.02 12.13
C PRO A 17 -4.40 -7.08 11.60
N ALA A 18 -3.45 -6.40 12.26
CA ALA A 18 -2.06 -6.38 11.83
C ALA A 18 -1.39 -7.75 12.02
N ALA A 19 -1.61 -8.39 13.18
CA ALA A 19 -1.09 -9.73 13.46
C ALA A 19 -1.68 -10.77 12.51
N VAL A 20 -3.00 -10.74 12.28
CA VAL A 20 -3.67 -11.64 11.34
C VAL A 20 -3.17 -11.44 9.91
N GLY A 21 -3.02 -10.18 9.49
CA GLY A 21 -2.48 -9.84 8.18
C GLY A 21 -1.05 -10.36 7.97
N LEU A 22 -0.18 -10.22 8.97
CA LEU A 22 1.19 -10.75 8.92
C LEU A 22 1.20 -12.28 8.83
N THR A 23 0.40 -12.98 9.62
CA THR A 23 0.26 -14.44 9.55
C THR A 23 -0.15 -14.88 8.14
N ALA A 24 -1.18 -14.25 7.57
CA ALA A 24 -1.63 -14.56 6.22
C ALA A 24 -0.56 -14.29 5.15
N LEU A 25 0.14 -13.14 5.23
CA LEU A 25 1.22 -12.81 4.29
C LEU A 25 2.37 -13.82 4.34
N LYS A 26 2.74 -14.30 5.52
CA LYS A 26 3.74 -15.38 5.67
C LYS A 26 3.29 -16.66 4.99
N LEU A 27 2.08 -17.14 5.28
CA LEU A 27 1.51 -18.32 4.63
C LEU A 27 1.47 -18.19 3.10
N PHE A 28 1.03 -17.05 2.59
CA PHE A 28 0.96 -16.79 1.14
C PHE A 28 2.34 -16.82 0.48
N ASN A 29 3.38 -16.28 1.15
CA ASN A 29 4.75 -16.30 0.63
C ASN A 29 5.40 -17.68 0.72
N GLU A 30 5.11 -18.46 1.77
CA GLU A 30 5.72 -19.78 2.00
C GLU A 30 5.09 -20.86 1.13
N LEU A 31 3.76 -20.89 1.05
CA LEU A 31 3.01 -21.98 0.41
C LEU A 31 2.48 -21.59 -0.98
N GLY A 32 2.49 -20.33 -1.33
CA GLY A 32 1.87 -19.76 -2.53
C GLY A 32 0.44 -19.31 -2.27
N ILE A 33 0.12 -18.09 -2.70
CA ILE A 33 -1.20 -17.47 -2.46
C ILE A 33 -2.36 -18.27 -3.04
N ASP A 34 -2.16 -18.97 -4.15
CA ASP A 34 -3.21 -19.77 -4.82
C ASP A 34 -3.55 -21.04 -4.03
N LYS A 35 -2.57 -21.60 -3.31
CA LYS A 35 -2.71 -22.86 -2.56
C LYS A 35 -3.31 -22.65 -1.17
N VAL A 36 -3.18 -21.48 -0.57
CA VAL A 36 -3.69 -21.17 0.76
C VAL A 36 -5.13 -20.68 0.67
N THR A 37 -6.02 -21.22 1.49
CA THR A 37 -7.40 -20.73 1.62
C THR A 37 -7.53 -19.71 2.75
N MET A 38 -8.62 -18.94 2.76
CA MET A 38 -8.91 -18.05 3.91
C MET A 38 -9.22 -18.85 5.20
N ASP A 39 -9.64 -20.12 5.06
CA ASP A 39 -9.85 -21.00 6.21
C ASP A 39 -8.50 -21.42 6.84
N ASP A 40 -7.48 -21.71 6.01
CA ASP A 40 -6.13 -21.99 6.51
C ASP A 40 -5.57 -20.77 7.26
N VAL A 41 -5.79 -19.57 6.75
CA VAL A 41 -5.41 -18.31 7.44
C VAL A 41 -6.12 -18.19 8.79
N ALA A 42 -7.42 -18.50 8.86
CA ALA A 42 -8.17 -18.43 10.11
C ALA A 42 -7.64 -19.42 11.16
N ILE A 43 -7.33 -20.65 10.73
CA ILE A 43 -6.75 -21.70 11.59
C ILE A 43 -5.39 -21.25 12.11
N GLU A 44 -4.48 -20.81 11.23
CA GLU A 44 -3.13 -20.41 11.61
C GLU A 44 -3.12 -19.17 12.51
N ALA A 45 -4.01 -18.20 12.24
CA ALA A 45 -4.16 -17.02 13.08
C ALA A 45 -4.93 -17.26 14.40
N GLY A 46 -5.45 -18.49 14.63
CA GLY A 46 -6.19 -18.84 15.86
C GLY A 46 -7.51 -18.08 16.01
N ILE A 47 -8.16 -17.67 14.91
CA ILE A 47 -9.41 -16.93 14.93
C ILE A 47 -10.53 -17.68 14.18
N SER A 48 -11.78 -17.31 14.45
CA SER A 48 -12.88 -17.88 13.69
C SER A 48 -12.92 -17.31 12.26
N ARG A 49 -13.41 -18.14 11.31
CA ARG A 49 -13.66 -17.71 9.92
C ARG A 49 -14.46 -16.42 9.83
N SER A 50 -15.53 -16.31 10.63
CA SER A 50 -16.37 -15.09 10.66
C SER A 50 -15.59 -13.85 11.08
N ASN A 51 -14.68 -13.97 12.05
CA ASN A 51 -13.81 -12.87 12.47
C ASN A 51 -12.82 -12.51 11.38
N LEU A 52 -12.23 -13.50 10.68
CA LEU A 52 -11.32 -13.25 9.57
C LEU A 52 -12.01 -12.47 8.45
N PHE A 53 -13.18 -12.94 7.96
CA PHE A 53 -13.89 -12.29 6.86
C PHE A 53 -14.44 -10.91 7.21
N ARG A 54 -14.66 -10.62 8.49
CA ARG A 54 -15.01 -9.27 8.95
C ARG A 54 -13.84 -8.29 8.80
N VAL A 55 -12.61 -8.77 8.94
CA VAL A 55 -11.38 -7.95 8.84
C VAL A 55 -10.86 -7.92 7.39
N PHE A 56 -10.80 -9.09 6.76
CA PHE A 56 -10.27 -9.26 5.41
C PHE A 56 -11.27 -10.08 4.57
N PRO A 57 -12.03 -9.43 3.68
CA PRO A 57 -13.03 -10.13 2.85
C PRO A 57 -12.43 -11.04 1.78
N SER A 58 -11.13 -10.91 1.48
CA SER A 58 -10.42 -11.72 0.48
C SER A 58 -8.91 -11.77 0.75
N LYS A 59 -8.19 -12.67 0.08
CA LYS A 59 -6.72 -12.71 0.09
C LYS A 59 -6.12 -11.40 -0.40
N ALA A 60 -6.67 -10.85 -1.47
CA ALA A 60 -6.22 -9.57 -2.01
C ALA A 60 -6.42 -8.42 -1.02
N ALA A 61 -7.50 -8.43 -0.22
CA ALA A 61 -7.69 -7.46 0.85
C ALA A 61 -6.63 -7.56 1.96
N VAL A 62 -6.09 -8.75 2.22
CA VAL A 62 -4.92 -8.91 3.11
C VAL A 62 -3.70 -8.27 2.50
N VAL A 63 -3.41 -8.59 1.23
CA VAL A 63 -2.20 -8.12 0.55
C VAL A 63 -2.21 -6.59 0.40
N TRP A 64 -3.33 -5.99 0.04
CA TRP A 64 -3.48 -4.54 -0.11
C TRP A 64 -3.90 -3.81 1.18
N GLY A 65 -3.90 -4.49 2.32
CA GLY A 65 -4.21 -3.88 3.61
C GLY A 65 -3.25 -2.73 3.93
N GLY A 66 -3.78 -1.63 4.48
CA GLY A 66 -2.99 -0.45 4.83
C GLY A 66 -3.05 0.70 3.82
N MET A 67 -3.58 0.50 2.61
CA MET A 67 -3.72 1.56 1.60
C MET A 67 -4.53 2.76 2.10
N GLN A 68 -5.55 2.54 2.92
CA GLN A 68 -6.32 3.63 3.50
C GLN A 68 -5.42 4.57 4.34
N ARG A 69 -4.48 4.02 5.11
CA ARG A 69 -3.55 4.84 5.90
C ARG A 69 -2.63 5.66 5.01
N ILE A 70 -2.17 5.08 3.89
CA ILE A 70 -1.34 5.79 2.91
C ILE A 70 -2.14 6.94 2.28
N THR A 71 -3.39 6.71 1.87
CA THR A 71 -4.22 7.76 1.26
C THR A 71 -4.62 8.86 2.24
N GLU A 72 -4.86 8.54 3.50
CA GLU A 72 -5.08 9.51 4.57
C GLU A 72 -3.83 10.37 4.81
N GLU A 73 -2.66 9.73 4.91
CA GLU A 73 -1.39 10.44 5.09
C GLU A 73 -1.05 11.31 3.86
N LEU A 74 -1.31 10.82 2.64
CA LEU A 74 -1.15 11.62 1.41
C LEU A 74 -1.97 12.91 1.47
N LYS A 75 -3.22 12.84 1.92
CA LYS A 75 -4.07 14.03 2.08
C LYS A 75 -3.47 15.02 3.08
N ASN A 76 -2.92 14.51 4.19
CA ASN A 76 -2.27 15.32 5.22
C ASN A 76 -1.00 16.00 4.66
N GLN A 77 -0.14 15.26 3.99
CA GLN A 77 1.09 15.78 3.39
C GLN A 77 0.80 16.88 2.35
N LEU A 78 -0.16 16.65 1.47
CA LEU A 78 -0.59 17.63 0.47
C LEU A 78 -1.20 18.89 1.06
N ALA A 79 -1.78 18.82 2.27
CA ALA A 79 -2.36 19.98 2.95
C ALA A 79 -1.31 20.83 3.68
N ASN A 80 -0.21 20.21 4.14
CA ASN A 80 0.71 20.81 5.12
C ASN A 80 2.02 21.32 4.50
N ASN A 81 2.29 21.08 3.22
CA ASN A 81 3.56 21.42 2.59
C ASN A 81 3.38 22.31 1.34
N PRO A 82 3.25 23.64 1.48
CA PRO A 82 3.11 24.57 0.36
C PRO A 82 4.48 24.85 -0.29
N GLU A 83 5.00 23.94 -1.09
CA GLU A 83 6.21 24.15 -1.89
C GLU A 83 5.94 25.00 -3.13
N THR A 84 6.96 25.71 -3.62
CA THR A 84 6.88 26.56 -4.82
C THR A 84 6.83 25.75 -6.12
N SER A 85 7.38 24.53 -6.12
CA SER A 85 7.35 23.62 -7.27
C SER A 85 6.30 22.54 -7.08
N VAL A 86 5.36 22.45 -8.03
CA VAL A 86 4.29 21.42 -8.03
C VAL A 86 4.88 20.01 -8.00
N VAL A 87 5.89 19.73 -8.84
CA VAL A 87 6.51 18.41 -8.95
C VAL A 87 7.18 18.03 -7.64
N LYS A 88 7.95 18.93 -7.07
CA LYS A 88 8.62 18.70 -5.77
C LYS A 88 7.61 18.51 -4.64
N HIS A 89 6.55 19.30 -4.61
CA HIS A 89 5.49 19.15 -3.63
C HIS A 89 4.81 17.79 -3.70
N LEU A 90 4.49 17.31 -4.91
CA LEU A 90 3.89 16.00 -5.13
C LEU A 90 4.84 14.87 -4.74
N HIS A 91 6.11 14.97 -5.15
CA HIS A 91 7.15 14.00 -4.82
C HIS A 91 7.27 13.85 -3.29
N GLN A 92 7.51 14.94 -2.60
CA GLN A 92 7.67 14.94 -1.13
C GLN A 92 6.40 14.45 -0.41
N SER A 93 5.23 14.88 -0.86
CA SER A 93 3.96 14.45 -0.27
C SER A 93 3.72 12.96 -0.48
N TRP A 94 4.09 12.42 -1.63
CA TRP A 94 3.94 11.01 -1.94
C TRP A 94 4.92 10.14 -1.15
N VAL A 95 6.21 10.51 -1.14
CA VAL A 95 7.23 9.84 -0.34
C VAL A 95 6.86 9.89 1.15
N GLY A 96 6.44 11.05 1.64
CA GLY A 96 5.97 11.23 3.01
C GLY A 96 4.76 10.33 3.35
N ALA A 97 3.81 10.18 2.43
CA ALA A 97 2.66 9.31 2.63
C ALA A 97 3.07 7.83 2.76
N LEU A 98 4.11 7.41 2.05
CA LEU A 98 4.63 6.05 2.11
C LEU A 98 5.49 5.76 3.34
N SER A 99 5.87 6.78 4.11
CA SER A 99 6.66 6.61 5.36
C SER A 99 5.97 5.73 6.40
N VAL A 100 4.66 5.60 6.34
CA VAL A 100 3.89 4.67 7.18
C VAL A 100 4.31 3.21 6.98
N LEU A 101 4.95 2.90 5.85
CA LEU A 101 5.44 1.56 5.51
C LEU A 101 6.78 1.24 6.20
N ASP A 102 7.62 2.23 6.47
CA ASP A 102 8.96 2.04 7.05
C ASP A 102 8.94 1.41 8.44
N ASN A 103 7.82 1.49 9.15
CA ASN A 103 7.65 0.89 10.48
C ASN A 103 7.57 -0.65 10.49
N SER A 104 7.49 -1.30 9.33
CA SER A 104 7.32 -2.75 9.21
C SER A 104 7.85 -3.29 7.88
N LEU A 105 9.13 -3.04 7.59
CA LEU A 105 9.77 -3.36 6.29
C LEU A 105 9.60 -4.83 5.89
N ASP A 106 9.74 -5.78 6.83
CA ASP A 106 9.56 -7.21 6.52
C ASP A 106 8.14 -7.51 6.04
N THR A 107 7.12 -6.94 6.70
CA THR A 107 5.72 -7.12 6.31
C THR A 107 5.45 -6.49 4.94
N VAL A 108 6.01 -5.31 4.70
CA VAL A 108 5.88 -4.62 3.40
C VAL A 108 6.56 -5.41 2.30
N ARG A 109 7.76 -5.95 2.54
CA ARG A 109 8.49 -6.80 1.59
C ARG A 109 7.69 -8.05 1.20
N LEU A 110 7.13 -8.77 2.18
CA LEU A 110 6.25 -9.91 1.92
C LEU A 110 5.05 -9.53 1.04
N ARG A 111 4.43 -8.40 1.33
CA ARG A 111 3.28 -7.87 0.60
C ARG A 111 3.62 -7.52 -0.84
N LEU A 112 4.69 -6.76 -1.05
CA LEU A 112 5.12 -6.33 -2.38
C LEU A 112 5.60 -7.50 -3.26
N LYS A 113 6.24 -8.53 -2.68
CA LYS A 113 6.56 -9.79 -3.38
C LYS A 113 5.31 -10.47 -3.93
N LEU A 114 4.23 -10.54 -3.15
CA LEU A 114 2.96 -11.11 -3.59
C LEU A 114 2.32 -10.27 -4.69
N ILE A 115 2.40 -8.95 -4.60
CA ILE A 115 1.90 -8.02 -5.64
C ILE A 115 2.70 -8.22 -6.95
N ALA A 116 4.03 -8.31 -6.86
CA ALA A 116 4.89 -8.52 -8.02
C ALA A 116 4.67 -9.88 -8.70
N SER A 117 4.44 -10.94 -7.90
CA SER A 117 4.35 -12.32 -8.41
C SER A 117 2.97 -12.72 -8.93
N SER A 118 1.89 -11.98 -8.61
CA SER A 118 0.51 -12.34 -8.95
C SER A 118 -0.21 -11.22 -9.71
N PRO A 119 -0.41 -11.36 -11.04
CA PRO A 119 -1.17 -10.38 -11.82
C PRO A 119 -2.61 -10.18 -11.31
N GLU A 120 -3.23 -11.23 -10.75
CA GLU A 120 -4.56 -11.12 -10.14
C GLU A 120 -4.54 -10.22 -8.91
N VAL A 121 -3.57 -10.42 -8.01
CA VAL A 121 -3.38 -9.58 -6.81
C VAL A 121 -3.07 -8.14 -7.21
N TYR A 122 -2.21 -7.94 -8.21
CA TYR A 122 -1.90 -6.62 -8.76
C TYR A 122 -3.16 -5.94 -9.32
N GLY A 123 -3.93 -6.66 -10.16
CA GLY A 123 -5.17 -6.15 -10.76
C GLY A 123 -6.23 -5.76 -9.72
N TRP A 124 -6.35 -6.55 -8.66
CA TRP A 124 -7.26 -6.22 -7.56
C TRP A 124 -6.90 -4.91 -6.86
N GLY A 125 -5.60 -4.62 -6.75
CA GLY A 125 -5.11 -3.37 -6.16
C GLY A 125 -5.32 -2.13 -7.01
N HIS A 126 -5.69 -2.28 -8.28
CA HIS A 126 -5.88 -1.15 -9.19
C HIS A 126 -6.84 -0.10 -8.64
N ALA A 127 -7.95 -0.52 -8.03
CA ALA A 127 -8.92 0.39 -7.43
C ALA A 127 -8.33 1.20 -6.26
N GLN A 128 -7.44 0.59 -5.48
CA GLN A 128 -6.75 1.24 -4.36
C GLN A 128 -5.72 2.27 -4.85
N LEU A 129 -4.95 1.90 -5.87
CA LEU A 129 -3.99 2.82 -6.51
C LEU A 129 -4.71 3.97 -7.22
N GLU A 130 -5.89 3.71 -7.81
CA GLU A 130 -6.70 4.73 -8.47
C GLU A 130 -7.22 5.78 -7.49
N GLU A 131 -7.51 5.42 -6.23
CA GLU A 131 -7.85 6.40 -5.19
C GLU A 131 -6.67 7.35 -4.92
N ALA A 132 -5.47 6.80 -4.68
CA ALA A 132 -4.26 7.60 -4.49
C ALA A 132 -3.97 8.50 -5.71
N ARG A 133 -4.09 7.94 -6.92
CA ARG A 133 -3.91 8.68 -8.17
C ARG A 133 -4.87 9.88 -8.28
N LYS A 134 -6.16 9.70 -7.95
CA LYS A 134 -7.14 10.79 -7.97
C LYS A 134 -6.86 11.89 -6.96
N ILE A 135 -6.34 11.54 -5.79
CA ILE A 135 -5.91 12.53 -4.78
C ILE A 135 -4.78 13.40 -5.34
N LEU A 136 -3.77 12.78 -5.95
CA LEU A 136 -2.66 13.47 -6.61
C LEU A 136 -3.15 14.32 -7.79
N GLU A 137 -3.98 13.75 -8.66
CA GLU A 137 -4.58 14.45 -9.81
C GLU A 137 -5.32 15.72 -9.37
N ALA A 138 -6.14 15.62 -8.33
CA ALA A 138 -6.89 16.76 -7.80
C ALA A 138 -5.95 17.85 -7.23
N ALA A 139 -4.84 17.48 -6.61
CA ALA A 139 -3.85 18.42 -6.11
C ALA A 139 -3.17 19.18 -7.28
N ILE A 140 -2.79 18.49 -8.34
CA ILE A 140 -2.19 19.10 -9.55
C ILE A 140 -3.19 20.01 -10.25
N ALA A 141 -4.44 19.56 -10.40
CA ALA A 141 -5.48 20.32 -11.10
C ALA A 141 -5.82 21.66 -10.42
N LYS A 142 -5.61 21.79 -9.11
CA LYS A 142 -5.75 23.07 -8.39
C LYS A 142 -4.75 24.13 -8.85
N ILE A 143 -3.60 23.70 -9.35
CA ILE A 143 -2.49 24.59 -9.75
C ILE A 143 -2.49 24.80 -11.26
N GLU A 144 -2.62 23.73 -12.06
CA GLU A 144 -2.54 23.76 -13.51
C GLU A 144 -3.89 24.00 -14.22
N GLY A 145 -4.99 23.90 -13.47
CA GLY A 145 -6.35 24.00 -13.99
C GLY A 145 -6.96 22.64 -14.41
N PRO A 146 -8.30 22.54 -14.40
CA PRO A 146 -9.00 21.27 -14.58
C PRO A 146 -9.09 20.80 -16.05
N ASN A 147 -8.81 21.67 -17.02
CA ASN A 147 -9.00 21.39 -18.44
C ASN A 147 -7.73 20.87 -19.15
N SER A 148 -6.72 20.46 -18.38
CA SER A 148 -5.47 19.91 -18.89
C SER A 148 -5.42 18.38 -18.69
N VAL A 149 -4.78 17.67 -19.62
CA VAL A 149 -4.48 16.23 -19.47
C VAL A 149 -3.33 15.99 -18.49
N ARG A 150 -2.50 17.02 -18.22
CA ARG A 150 -1.28 16.94 -17.42
C ARG A 150 -1.52 16.40 -16.00
N PRO A 151 -2.54 16.84 -15.23
CA PRO A 151 -2.81 16.29 -13.90
C PRO A 151 -2.97 14.78 -13.91
N LYS A 152 -3.74 14.24 -14.85
CA LYS A 152 -3.95 12.80 -15.01
C LYS A 152 -2.66 12.08 -15.43
N MET A 153 -1.92 12.64 -16.36
CA MET A 153 -0.68 12.08 -16.87
C MET A 153 0.39 12.02 -15.77
N ILE A 154 0.62 13.10 -15.06
CA ILE A 154 1.64 13.19 -14.00
C ILE A 154 1.30 12.25 -12.84
N SER A 155 0.05 12.27 -12.35
CA SER A 155 -0.37 11.38 -11.27
C SER A 155 -0.25 9.89 -11.65
N SER A 156 -0.59 9.53 -12.89
CA SER A 156 -0.45 8.16 -13.40
C SER A 156 1.02 7.73 -13.50
N ALA A 157 1.89 8.61 -14.02
CA ALA A 157 3.32 8.35 -14.13
C ALA A 157 3.98 8.17 -12.76
N LEU A 158 3.63 9.01 -11.79
CA LEU A 158 4.15 8.92 -10.42
C LEU A 158 3.77 7.59 -9.75
N ILE A 159 2.50 7.18 -9.84
CA ILE A 159 2.04 5.88 -9.28
C ILE A 159 2.75 4.70 -9.97
N ALA A 160 2.85 4.72 -11.30
CA ALA A 160 3.49 3.63 -12.04
C ALA A 160 4.99 3.53 -11.74
N ALA A 161 5.72 4.65 -11.73
CA ALA A 161 7.13 4.70 -11.36
C ALA A 161 7.34 4.18 -9.92
N SER A 162 6.52 4.64 -8.99
CA SER A 162 6.59 4.20 -7.59
C SER A 162 6.37 2.69 -7.46
N MET A 163 5.36 2.12 -8.13
CA MET A 163 5.11 0.68 -8.08
C MET A 163 6.29 -0.13 -8.64
N SER A 164 6.96 0.37 -9.69
CA SER A 164 8.16 -0.27 -10.23
C SER A 164 9.31 -0.27 -9.22
N VAL A 165 9.55 0.85 -8.54
CA VAL A 165 10.58 0.96 -7.50
C VAL A 165 10.26 0.06 -6.30
N LEU A 166 9.01 0.07 -5.83
CA LEU A 166 8.56 -0.69 -4.66
C LEU A 166 8.68 -2.21 -4.91
N THR A 167 8.30 -2.68 -6.09
CA THR A 167 8.40 -4.10 -6.44
C THR A 167 9.85 -4.53 -6.63
N TRP A 168 10.69 -3.71 -7.29
CA TRP A 168 12.12 -3.95 -7.40
C TRP A 168 12.79 -4.03 -6.02
N TRP A 169 12.49 -3.08 -5.12
CA TRP A 169 13.02 -3.10 -3.75
C TRP A 169 12.61 -4.37 -3.00
N ALA A 170 11.38 -4.84 -3.16
CA ALA A 170 10.92 -6.06 -2.51
C ALA A 170 11.64 -7.32 -2.97
N GLU A 171 12.07 -7.36 -4.23
CA GLU A 171 12.79 -8.48 -4.85
C GLU A 171 14.30 -8.40 -4.63
N SER A 172 14.83 -7.20 -4.35
CA SER A 172 16.24 -6.97 -4.08
C SER A 172 16.62 -7.30 -2.63
N ASP A 173 17.93 -7.34 -2.36
CA ASP A 173 18.52 -7.46 -1.01
C ASP A 173 18.76 -6.10 -0.35
N ASP A 174 18.22 -5.00 -0.92
CA ASP A 174 18.39 -3.65 -0.38
C ASP A 174 17.73 -3.54 1.00
N GLN A 175 18.49 -3.13 2.00
CA GLN A 175 18.07 -3.01 3.39
C GLN A 175 17.69 -1.57 3.78
N ARG A 176 17.81 -0.61 2.87
CA ARG A 176 17.42 0.78 3.13
C ARG A 176 15.90 0.86 3.33
N SER A 177 15.46 1.94 3.97
CA SER A 177 14.03 2.22 4.06
C SER A 177 13.42 2.39 2.66
N ILE A 178 12.17 2.00 2.54
CA ILE A 178 11.47 2.07 1.25
C ILE A 178 11.32 3.52 0.78
N THR A 179 11.13 4.45 1.73
CA THR A 179 11.05 5.89 1.45
C THR A 179 12.36 6.45 0.93
N ALA A 180 13.51 6.03 1.47
CA ALA A 180 14.82 6.49 0.99
C ALA A 180 15.09 6.03 -0.45
N VAL A 181 14.79 4.77 -0.78
CA VAL A 181 14.97 4.24 -2.13
C VAL A 181 14.01 4.90 -3.12
N LEU A 182 12.77 5.14 -2.71
CA LEU A 182 11.78 5.80 -3.54
C LEU A 182 12.13 7.26 -3.79
N ASP A 183 12.56 7.99 -2.76
CA ASP A 183 12.95 9.41 -2.86
C ASP A 183 14.12 9.60 -3.85
N GLU A 184 15.16 8.79 -3.73
CA GLU A 184 16.29 8.77 -4.65
C GLU A 184 15.83 8.46 -6.09
N SER A 185 15.08 7.37 -6.28
CA SER A 185 14.64 6.93 -7.60
C SER A 185 13.70 7.92 -8.30
N LEU A 186 12.81 8.60 -7.56
CA LEU A 186 11.95 9.62 -8.12
C LEU A 186 12.72 10.91 -8.45
N SER A 187 13.74 11.27 -7.67
CA SER A 187 14.62 12.40 -7.96
C SER A 187 15.42 12.16 -9.25
N ASP A 188 15.92 10.94 -9.45
CA ASP A 188 16.58 10.54 -10.70
C ASP A 188 15.63 10.61 -11.90
N PHE A 189 14.39 10.13 -11.73
CA PHE A 189 13.36 10.19 -12.75
C PHE A 189 13.06 11.64 -13.18
N GLU A 190 12.91 12.57 -12.24
CA GLU A 190 12.74 13.99 -12.51
C GLU A 190 13.92 14.57 -13.30
N SER A 191 15.15 14.19 -12.92
CA SER A 191 16.39 14.64 -13.56
C SER A 191 16.51 14.16 -15.01
N ILE A 192 16.16 12.90 -15.28
CA ILE A 192 16.15 12.32 -16.63
C ILE A 192 15.18 13.08 -17.54
N PHE A 193 13.96 13.36 -17.06
CA PHE A 193 13.00 14.10 -17.86
C PHE A 193 13.40 15.56 -18.10
N ALA A 194 14.02 16.21 -17.11
CA ALA A 194 14.53 17.56 -17.28
C ALA A 194 15.64 17.63 -18.33
N GLN A 195 16.54 16.64 -18.38
CA GLN A 195 17.61 16.54 -19.38
C GLN A 195 17.07 16.30 -20.80
N LEU A 196 16.08 15.40 -20.93
CA LEU A 196 15.45 15.13 -22.23
C LEU A 196 14.71 16.35 -22.79
N ALA A 197 14.11 17.15 -21.91
CA ALA A 197 13.43 18.40 -22.32
C ALA A 197 14.40 19.52 -22.72
N GLN A 198 15.66 19.49 -22.31
CA GLN A 198 16.69 20.48 -22.65
C GLN A 198 17.54 20.07 -23.89
N GLY A 199 17.42 18.83 -24.34
CA GLY A 199 18.16 18.27 -25.46
C GLY A 199 17.51 18.49 -26.84
N GLU A 200 16.44 19.31 -26.91
CA GLU A 200 15.86 19.86 -28.14
C GLU A 200 16.41 21.29 -28.36
#